data_64ec41e4fa0a450bfa04f1c9d5e98ada
#
_entry.id   64ec41e4fa0a450bfa04f1c9d5e98ada
#
_cell.length_a   1.000
_cell.length_b   1.000
_cell.length_c   1.000
_cell.angle_alpha   90.00
_cell.angle_beta   90.00
_cell.angle_gamma   90.00
#
_symmetry.space_group_name_H-M   'P 1'
#
loop_
_entity.id
_entity.type
_entity.pdbx_description
1 polymer ?
#
loop_
_entity_poly.entity_id
_entity_poly.type
_entity_poly.pdbx_seq_one_letter_code
_entity_poly.pdbx_strand_id
1 'polypeptide(L)'
;MTNYIYCSRIDELSSELLYSQRDYLDKDQRILFDRFRFDDDKRRSLLGRMLLRYALKKHEGYQRSHFPKLHYNRYGKPAVMGMKGGFNLSHAGDWAVCAYTTQGEIGVDVEKRVPIDIHDYQDVLTPEEFTQLVQGGNVDFFRLWSLKEAIIKADGRGFSLSPTTFTLPHPFANGLTVDVAEKRWYLYSQNLGEEYVLSSASTSYETALFSLAFDTLLA
;
A
#
# COMPACT_ATOMS: atom_id res chain seq x y z
N MET A 1 -6.55 17.68 6.81
CA MET A 1 -5.60 16.55 6.91
C MET A 1 -5.63 15.85 5.57
N THR A 2 -4.49 15.75 4.91
CA THR A 2 -4.43 15.24 3.54
C THR A 2 -3.61 13.97 3.48
N ASN A 3 -4.12 12.99 2.81
CA ASN A 3 -3.44 11.75 2.46
C ASN A 3 -2.81 11.92 1.07
N TYR A 4 -1.61 11.41 0.91
CA TYR A 4 -0.87 11.42 -0.33
C TYR A 4 -0.53 9.98 -0.71
N ILE A 5 -0.86 9.59 -1.93
CA ILE A 5 -0.48 8.30 -2.47
C ILE A 5 0.48 8.56 -3.63
N TYR A 6 1.65 7.99 -3.53
CA TYR A 6 2.70 8.04 -4.55
C TYR A 6 2.88 6.66 -5.15
N CYS A 7 2.89 6.57 -6.46
CA CYS A 7 3.15 5.32 -7.17
C CYS A 7 4.18 5.53 -8.28
N SER A 8 4.92 4.48 -8.58
CA SER A 8 5.89 4.44 -9.68
C SER A 8 5.98 3.01 -10.23
N ARG A 9 6.39 2.89 -11.50
CA ARG A 9 6.54 1.60 -12.18
C ARG A 9 7.94 1.06 -11.98
N ILE A 10 8.04 -0.26 -11.83
CA ILE A 10 9.33 -0.93 -11.62
C ILE A 10 10.21 -0.98 -12.88
N ASP A 11 9.61 -0.93 -14.06
CA ASP A 11 10.32 -0.95 -15.36
C ASP A 11 11.11 0.35 -15.63
N GLU A 12 10.78 1.44 -14.93
CA GLU A 12 11.55 2.67 -14.97
C GLU A 12 12.91 2.55 -14.24
N LEU A 13 13.11 1.52 -13.41
CA LEU A 13 14.33 1.29 -12.65
C LEU A 13 15.23 0.27 -13.36
N SER A 14 16.23 0.75 -14.09
CA SER A 14 17.23 -0.11 -14.74
C SER A 14 18.04 -0.93 -13.72
N SER A 15 18.66 -2.03 -14.15
CA SER A 15 19.50 -2.84 -13.28
C SER A 15 20.69 -2.05 -12.72
N GLU A 16 21.31 -1.17 -13.51
CA GLU A 16 22.40 -0.31 -13.07
C GLU A 16 21.95 0.62 -11.93
N LEU A 17 20.82 1.30 -12.11
CA LEU A 17 20.23 2.17 -11.09
C LEU A 17 19.79 1.39 -9.85
N LEU A 18 19.22 0.19 -10.03
CA LEU A 18 18.82 -0.68 -8.93
C LEU A 18 20.01 -0.94 -7.98
N TYR A 19 21.14 -1.34 -8.54
CA TYR A 19 22.32 -1.67 -7.72
C TYR A 19 23.04 -0.42 -7.19
N SER A 20 23.05 0.71 -7.92
CA SER A 20 23.60 1.96 -7.40
C SER A 20 22.81 2.49 -6.18
N GLN A 21 21.49 2.31 -6.17
CA GLN A 21 20.66 2.74 -5.04
C GLN A 21 20.75 1.80 -3.82
N ARG A 22 21.24 0.59 -3.98
CA ARG A 22 21.46 -0.39 -2.90
C ARG A 22 22.34 0.18 -1.77
N ASP A 23 23.34 0.99 -2.10
CA ASP A 23 24.28 1.54 -1.14
C ASP A 23 23.67 2.58 -0.19
N TYR A 24 22.50 3.13 -0.54
CA TYR A 24 21.72 4.01 0.34
C TYR A 24 20.86 3.25 1.36
N LEU A 25 20.77 1.91 1.26
CA LEU A 25 20.14 1.04 2.26
C LEU A 25 21.06 0.90 3.48
N ASP A 26 20.49 0.84 4.68
CA ASP A 26 21.25 0.44 5.87
C ASP A 26 21.64 -1.05 5.82
N LYS A 27 22.50 -1.49 6.75
CA LYS A 27 23.02 -2.86 6.76
C LYS A 27 21.91 -3.92 6.77
N ASP A 28 20.89 -3.74 7.61
CA ASP A 28 19.82 -4.72 7.78
C ASP A 28 18.93 -4.75 6.54
N GLN A 29 18.65 -3.59 5.96
CA GLN A 29 17.90 -3.44 4.72
C GLN A 29 18.64 -4.07 3.53
N ARG A 30 19.98 -3.92 3.45
CA ARG A 30 20.80 -4.57 2.41
C ARG A 30 20.73 -6.08 2.49
N ILE A 31 20.81 -6.64 3.70
CA ILE A 31 20.71 -8.09 3.90
C ILE A 31 19.36 -8.61 3.38
N LEU A 32 18.26 -7.90 3.64
CA LEU A 32 16.94 -8.27 3.14
C LEU A 32 16.85 -8.12 1.61
N PHE A 33 17.38 -7.04 1.07
CA PHE A 33 17.43 -6.79 -0.37
C PHE A 33 18.21 -7.88 -1.11
N ASP A 34 19.36 -8.30 -0.59
CA ASP A 34 20.21 -9.31 -1.22
C ASP A 34 19.60 -10.72 -1.16
N ARG A 35 18.61 -10.97 -0.31
CA ARG A 35 17.87 -12.26 -0.23
C ARG A 35 16.82 -12.41 -1.32
N PHE A 36 16.38 -11.35 -1.97
CA PHE A 36 15.42 -11.46 -3.07
C PHE A 36 16.05 -12.21 -4.24
N ARG A 37 15.36 -13.26 -4.70
CA ARG A 37 15.81 -14.09 -5.82
C ARG A 37 15.67 -13.39 -7.17
N PHE A 38 14.59 -12.61 -7.35
CA PHE A 38 14.25 -11.94 -8.61
C PHE A 38 14.51 -10.44 -8.52
N ASP A 39 15.05 -9.86 -9.58
CA ASP A 39 15.34 -8.43 -9.61
C ASP A 39 14.07 -7.57 -9.54
N ASP A 40 12.93 -8.08 -10.02
CA ASP A 40 11.66 -7.36 -9.90
C ASP A 40 11.21 -7.21 -8.44
N ASP A 41 11.48 -8.20 -7.59
CA ASP A 41 11.22 -8.07 -6.14
C ASP A 41 12.14 -7.04 -5.50
N LYS A 42 13.41 -7.00 -5.93
CA LYS A 42 14.35 -5.96 -5.52
C LYS A 42 13.89 -4.56 -5.96
N ARG A 43 13.43 -4.42 -7.24
CA ARG A 43 12.88 -3.17 -7.76
C ARG A 43 11.67 -2.71 -6.96
N ARG A 44 10.69 -3.58 -6.73
CA ARG A 44 9.50 -3.28 -5.92
C ARG A 44 9.88 -2.81 -4.51
N SER A 45 10.75 -3.54 -3.84
CA SER A 45 11.21 -3.21 -2.49
C SER A 45 11.94 -1.87 -2.43
N LEU A 46 12.82 -1.62 -3.40
CA LEU A 46 13.60 -0.38 -3.46
C LEU A 46 12.73 0.82 -3.81
N LEU A 47 11.87 0.71 -4.83
CA LEU A 47 10.95 1.78 -5.22
C LEU A 47 10.02 2.19 -4.08
N GLY A 48 9.48 1.22 -3.33
CA GLY A 48 8.68 1.54 -2.16
C GLY A 48 9.44 2.42 -1.15
N ARG A 49 10.74 2.16 -0.95
CA ARG A 49 11.59 2.98 -0.07
C ARG A 49 11.93 4.35 -0.66
N MET A 50 12.11 4.43 -1.98
CA MET A 50 12.32 5.69 -2.68
C MET A 50 11.09 6.59 -2.60
N LEU A 51 9.90 6.03 -2.82
CA LEU A 51 8.63 6.72 -2.65
C LEU A 51 8.44 7.22 -1.22
N LEU A 52 8.78 6.40 -0.22
CA LEU A 52 8.75 6.82 1.19
C LEU A 52 9.75 7.96 1.46
N ARG A 53 10.99 7.86 0.99
CA ARG A 53 11.97 8.93 1.12
C ARG A 53 11.47 10.23 0.48
N TYR A 54 10.90 10.16 -0.71
CA TYR A 54 10.30 11.30 -1.38
C TYR A 54 9.18 11.93 -0.54
N ALA A 55 8.24 11.12 -0.04
CA ALA A 55 7.17 11.61 0.82
C ALA A 55 7.70 12.31 2.07
N LEU A 56 8.71 11.72 2.74
CA LEU A 56 9.33 12.30 3.92
C LEU A 56 10.12 13.58 3.61
N LYS A 57 10.82 13.67 2.47
CA LYS A 57 11.46 14.91 2.02
C LYS A 57 10.41 16.00 1.85
N LYS A 58 9.31 15.70 1.19
CA LYS A 58 8.27 16.67 0.83
C LYS A 58 7.46 17.16 2.03
N HIS A 59 7.16 16.28 2.99
CA HIS A 59 6.21 16.57 4.06
C HIS A 59 6.82 16.68 5.45
N GLU A 60 7.97 16.05 5.70
CA GLU A 60 8.62 16.01 7.03
C GLU A 60 9.98 16.72 7.05
N GLY A 61 10.43 17.24 5.91
CA GLY A 61 11.74 17.90 5.82
C GLY A 61 12.93 16.94 5.94
N TYR A 62 12.75 15.68 5.57
CA TYR A 62 13.82 14.67 5.60
C TYR A 62 14.94 15.02 4.63
N GLN A 63 16.15 15.26 5.12
CA GLN A 63 17.29 15.73 4.31
C GLN A 63 18.41 14.69 4.15
N ARG A 64 18.27 13.49 4.73
CA ARG A 64 19.32 12.47 4.66
C ARG A 64 19.35 11.83 3.27
N SER A 65 20.58 11.55 2.79
CA SER A 65 20.79 10.81 1.53
C SER A 65 20.36 9.34 1.62
N HIS A 66 20.59 8.70 2.77
CA HIS A 66 20.20 7.31 3.01
C HIS A 66 18.70 7.16 3.15
N PHE A 67 18.21 5.97 2.86
CA PHE A 67 16.80 5.62 3.11
C PHE A 67 16.47 5.66 4.61
N PRO A 68 15.22 6.02 4.96
CA PRO A 68 14.81 6.02 6.36
C PRO A 68 14.90 4.62 6.95
N LYS A 69 15.45 4.53 8.17
CA LYS A 69 15.47 3.27 8.91
C LYS A 69 14.06 2.92 9.36
N LEU A 70 13.62 1.70 9.01
CA LEU A 70 12.32 1.20 9.40
C LEU A 70 12.41 0.43 10.71
N HIS A 71 11.47 0.69 11.59
CA HIS A 71 11.19 -0.06 12.80
C HIS A 71 9.86 -0.78 12.61
N TYR A 72 9.71 -1.96 13.16
CA TYR A 72 8.51 -2.76 12.96
C TYR A 72 7.80 -2.97 14.30
N ASN A 73 6.48 -2.82 14.31
CA ASN A 73 5.69 -3.22 15.46
C ASN A 73 5.70 -4.77 15.59
N ARG A 74 5.07 -5.30 16.64
CA ARG A 74 5.00 -6.76 16.87
C ARG A 74 4.27 -7.54 15.78
N TYR A 75 3.52 -6.85 14.91
CA TYR A 75 2.78 -7.44 13.79
C TYR A 75 3.41 -7.18 12.44
N GLY A 76 4.58 -6.54 12.39
CA GLY A 76 5.33 -6.29 11.15
C GLY A 76 4.97 -4.97 10.43
N LYS A 77 4.10 -4.12 10.97
CA LYS A 77 3.83 -2.80 10.38
C LYS A 77 5.06 -1.90 10.54
N PRO A 78 5.62 -1.34 9.43
CA PRO A 78 6.77 -0.46 9.49
C PRO A 78 6.41 0.94 10.01
N ALA A 79 7.38 1.57 10.68
CA ALA A 79 7.34 2.95 11.13
C ALA A 79 8.71 3.60 10.99
N VAL A 80 8.78 4.92 10.89
CA VAL A 80 10.00 5.72 10.91
C VAL A 80 10.03 6.54 12.20
N MET A 81 11.13 6.44 12.94
CA MET A 81 11.27 7.15 14.22
C MET A 81 11.26 8.67 14.01
N GLY A 82 10.45 9.38 14.80
CA GLY A 82 10.34 10.84 14.76
C GLY A 82 9.44 11.38 13.66
N MET A 83 8.82 10.51 12.83
CA MET A 83 7.81 10.91 11.87
C MET A 83 6.51 11.33 12.59
N LYS A 84 5.90 12.41 12.15
CA LYS A 84 4.64 12.93 12.72
C LYS A 84 3.41 12.25 12.17
N GLY A 85 3.44 11.90 10.90
CA GLY A 85 2.35 11.23 10.20
C GLY A 85 2.48 9.70 10.19
N GLY A 86 1.67 9.06 9.35
CA GLY A 86 1.71 7.63 9.08
C GLY A 86 2.06 7.33 7.62
N PHE A 87 2.57 6.14 7.37
CA PHE A 87 2.77 5.66 6.00
C PHE A 87 2.46 4.17 5.89
N ASN A 88 2.26 3.74 4.66
CA ASN A 88 2.17 2.33 4.31
C ASN A 88 2.72 2.10 2.90
N LEU A 89 3.25 0.91 2.66
CA LEU A 89 3.80 0.49 1.38
C LEU A 89 3.04 -0.72 0.85
N SER A 90 2.82 -0.75 -0.45
CA SER A 90 2.31 -1.93 -1.17
C SER A 90 2.96 -2.04 -2.54
N HIS A 91 2.93 -3.23 -3.11
CA HIS A 91 3.40 -3.48 -4.47
C HIS A 91 2.70 -4.69 -5.07
N ALA A 92 2.41 -4.63 -6.35
CA ALA A 92 1.93 -5.78 -7.14
C ALA A 92 2.38 -5.61 -8.59
N GLY A 93 2.82 -6.71 -9.21
CA GLY A 93 3.27 -6.70 -10.60
C GLY A 93 4.26 -5.57 -10.88
N ASP A 94 3.86 -4.63 -11.73
CA ASP A 94 4.70 -3.53 -12.21
C ASP A 94 4.69 -2.29 -11.31
N TRP A 95 3.95 -2.29 -10.20
CA TRP A 95 3.76 -1.10 -9.38
C TRP A 95 4.34 -1.24 -7.98
N ALA A 96 4.97 -0.16 -7.51
CA ALA A 96 5.25 0.11 -6.11
C ALA A 96 4.47 1.35 -5.68
N VAL A 97 3.94 1.33 -4.48
CA VAL A 97 3.06 2.37 -3.93
C VAL A 97 3.46 2.71 -2.51
N CYS A 98 3.45 3.99 -2.19
CA CYS A 98 3.60 4.53 -0.84
C CYS A 98 2.43 5.46 -0.54
N ALA A 99 1.64 5.14 0.47
CA ALA A 99 0.69 6.08 1.05
C ALA A 99 1.33 6.77 2.26
N TYR A 100 1.09 8.07 2.36
CA TYR A 100 1.56 8.92 3.45
C TYR A 100 0.41 9.80 3.93
N THR A 101 0.28 9.97 5.24
CA THR A 101 -0.64 10.95 5.86
C THR A 101 0.13 11.85 6.79
N THR A 102 -0.23 13.13 6.84
CA THR A 102 0.40 14.09 7.75
C THR A 102 0.01 13.86 9.20
N GLN A 103 -1.09 13.16 9.46
CA GLN A 103 -1.58 12.84 10.79
C GLN A 103 -2.52 11.63 10.74
N GLY A 104 -2.44 10.79 11.78
CA GLY A 104 -3.29 9.61 11.91
C GLY A 104 -2.71 8.37 11.22
N GLU A 105 -3.59 7.49 10.78
CA GLU A 105 -3.23 6.18 10.24
C GLU A 105 -3.67 6.06 8.78
N ILE A 106 -2.86 5.36 8.00
CA ILE A 106 -3.11 5.07 6.60
C ILE A 106 -2.63 3.67 6.25
N GLY A 107 -3.37 3.01 5.39
CA GLY A 107 -2.97 1.79 4.69
C GLY A 107 -3.24 1.92 3.21
N VAL A 108 -2.47 1.23 2.40
CA VAL A 108 -2.62 1.18 0.96
C VAL A 108 -2.41 -0.25 0.49
N ASP A 109 -3.18 -0.62 -0.51
CA ASP A 109 -2.97 -1.86 -1.23
C ASP A 109 -3.13 -1.67 -2.72
N VAL A 110 -2.37 -2.43 -3.50
CA VAL A 110 -2.44 -2.49 -4.95
C VAL A 110 -2.48 -3.95 -5.37
N GLU A 111 -3.42 -4.27 -6.27
CA GLU A 111 -3.63 -5.63 -6.75
C GLU A 111 -3.66 -5.69 -8.28
N LYS A 112 -3.03 -6.71 -8.84
CA LYS A 112 -3.15 -7.01 -10.27
C LYS A 112 -4.37 -7.91 -10.49
N ARG A 113 -5.24 -7.49 -11.41
CA ARG A 113 -6.37 -8.33 -11.83
C ARG A 113 -5.88 -9.52 -12.63
N VAL A 114 -6.22 -10.70 -12.15
CA VAL A 114 -5.95 -11.97 -12.81
C VAL A 114 -7.22 -12.85 -12.79
N PRO A 115 -7.37 -13.77 -13.71
CA PRO A 115 -8.47 -14.75 -13.60
C PRO A 115 -8.36 -15.52 -12.27
N ILE A 116 -9.46 -15.59 -11.52
CA ILE A 116 -9.54 -16.31 -10.23
C ILE A 116 -10.83 -17.14 -10.18
N ASP A 117 -10.83 -18.17 -9.36
CA ASP A 117 -12.06 -18.79 -8.86
C ASP A 117 -12.41 -18.15 -7.51
N ILE A 118 -13.55 -17.51 -7.42
CA ILE A 118 -13.98 -16.82 -6.20
C ILE A 118 -14.15 -17.77 -5.01
N HIS A 119 -14.38 -19.05 -5.26
CA HIS A 119 -14.53 -20.06 -4.21
C HIS A 119 -13.22 -20.28 -3.43
N ASP A 120 -12.06 -20.02 -4.03
CA ASP A 120 -10.76 -20.10 -3.36
C ASP A 120 -10.58 -19.00 -2.29
N TYR A 121 -11.44 -17.98 -2.30
CA TYR A 121 -11.35 -16.81 -1.40
C TYR A 121 -12.46 -16.78 -0.35
N GLN A 122 -13.25 -17.84 -0.21
CA GLN A 122 -14.37 -17.88 0.73
C GLN A 122 -13.95 -17.59 2.18
N ASP A 123 -12.77 -18.06 2.59
CA ASP A 123 -12.26 -17.92 3.96
C ASP A 123 -11.78 -16.49 4.32
N VAL A 124 -11.70 -15.60 3.34
CA VAL A 124 -11.28 -14.20 3.54
C VAL A 124 -12.40 -13.18 3.27
N LEU A 125 -13.57 -13.65 2.90
CA LEU A 125 -14.77 -12.86 2.64
C LEU A 125 -15.81 -13.06 3.74
N THR A 126 -16.63 -12.05 4.02
CA THR A 126 -17.82 -12.27 4.82
C THR A 126 -18.85 -13.08 4.01
N PRO A 127 -19.79 -13.80 4.65
CA PRO A 127 -20.83 -14.53 3.94
C PRO A 127 -21.65 -13.67 2.97
N GLU A 128 -21.89 -12.40 3.35
CA GLU A 128 -22.59 -11.43 2.51
C GLU A 128 -21.79 -11.08 1.25
N GLU A 129 -20.51 -10.72 1.41
CA GLU A 129 -19.61 -10.38 0.29
C GLU A 129 -19.42 -11.56 -0.66
N PHE A 130 -19.23 -12.77 -0.13
CA PHE A 130 -19.11 -13.97 -0.93
C PHE A 130 -20.40 -14.24 -1.74
N THR A 131 -21.57 -14.11 -1.09
CA THR A 131 -22.86 -14.31 -1.78
C THR A 131 -23.03 -13.30 -2.93
N GLN A 132 -22.69 -12.03 -2.72
CA GLN A 132 -22.79 -11.00 -3.75
C GLN A 132 -21.87 -11.29 -4.94
N LEU A 133 -20.65 -11.76 -4.69
CA LEU A 133 -19.68 -12.11 -5.73
C LEU A 133 -20.13 -13.34 -6.55
N VAL A 134 -20.62 -14.40 -5.89
CA VAL A 134 -21.07 -15.64 -6.55
C VAL A 134 -22.35 -15.41 -7.36
N GLN A 135 -23.27 -14.58 -6.89
CA GLN A 135 -24.50 -14.25 -7.60
C GLN A 135 -24.31 -13.35 -8.83
N GLY A 136 -23.06 -13.01 -9.17
CA GLY A 136 -22.75 -12.15 -10.30
C GLY A 136 -23.17 -10.70 -10.08
N GLY A 137 -23.25 -10.26 -8.80
CA GLY A 137 -23.39 -8.85 -8.44
C GLY A 137 -22.27 -8.02 -9.08
N ASN A 138 -22.53 -6.73 -9.30
CA ASN A 138 -21.54 -5.82 -9.88
C ASN A 138 -20.44 -5.48 -8.85
N VAL A 139 -19.85 -6.51 -8.23
CA VAL A 139 -18.79 -6.41 -7.22
C VAL A 139 -17.46 -6.78 -7.87
N ASP A 140 -16.52 -5.86 -7.85
CA ASP A 140 -15.14 -6.11 -8.25
C ASP A 140 -14.37 -6.75 -7.07
N PHE A 141 -14.07 -8.04 -7.16
CA PHE A 141 -13.35 -8.77 -6.11
C PHE A 141 -12.02 -8.10 -5.75
N PHE A 142 -11.22 -7.73 -6.75
CA PHE A 142 -9.90 -7.12 -6.48
C PHE A 142 -10.02 -5.77 -5.78
N ARG A 143 -11.06 -4.99 -6.08
CA ARG A 143 -11.37 -3.75 -5.35
C ARG A 143 -11.80 -4.04 -3.92
N LEU A 144 -12.69 -5.00 -3.72
CA LEU A 144 -13.13 -5.42 -2.40
C LEU A 144 -11.94 -5.89 -1.55
N TRP A 145 -11.13 -6.77 -2.12
CA TRP A 145 -9.95 -7.33 -1.45
C TRP A 145 -8.91 -6.26 -1.11
N SER A 146 -8.53 -5.43 -2.08
CA SER A 146 -7.55 -4.35 -1.84
C SER A 146 -8.02 -3.33 -0.80
N LEU A 147 -9.33 -3.05 -0.70
CA LEU A 147 -9.89 -2.21 0.36
C LEU A 147 -9.78 -2.87 1.74
N LYS A 148 -10.08 -4.17 1.84
CA LYS A 148 -9.91 -4.92 3.10
C LYS A 148 -8.45 -4.94 3.54
N GLU A 149 -7.52 -5.24 2.63
CA GLU A 149 -6.09 -5.22 2.90
C GLU A 149 -5.61 -3.82 3.32
N ALA A 150 -6.10 -2.75 2.67
CA ALA A 150 -5.78 -1.39 3.05
C ALA A 150 -6.20 -1.08 4.49
N ILE A 151 -7.39 -1.51 4.94
CA ILE A 151 -7.84 -1.36 6.32
C ILE A 151 -6.94 -2.15 7.29
N ILE A 152 -6.66 -3.41 6.98
CA ILE A 152 -5.81 -4.29 7.80
C ILE A 152 -4.40 -3.70 7.96
N LYS A 153 -3.82 -3.18 6.86
CA LYS A 153 -2.52 -2.50 6.85
C LYS A 153 -2.57 -1.18 7.61
N ALA A 154 -3.67 -0.42 7.49
CA ALA A 154 -3.86 0.82 8.24
C ALA A 154 -3.94 0.56 9.74
N ASP A 155 -4.72 -0.41 10.17
CA ASP A 155 -4.84 -0.84 11.58
C ASP A 155 -3.50 -1.34 12.15
N GLY A 156 -2.76 -2.12 11.36
CA GLY A 156 -1.40 -2.56 11.68
C GLY A 156 -1.29 -3.77 12.58
N ARG A 157 -2.37 -4.51 12.81
CA ARG A 157 -2.36 -5.83 13.48
C ARG A 157 -2.22 -7.00 12.50
N GLY A 158 -2.12 -6.71 11.19
CA GLY A 158 -2.12 -7.73 10.17
C GLY A 158 -3.36 -8.62 10.26
N PHE A 159 -3.27 -9.88 9.89
CA PHE A 159 -4.39 -10.83 9.93
C PHE A 159 -4.89 -11.19 11.36
N SER A 160 -4.31 -10.62 12.43
CA SER A 160 -4.98 -10.63 13.74
C SER A 160 -6.28 -9.81 13.72
N LEU A 161 -6.44 -8.91 12.73
CA LEU A 161 -7.72 -8.35 12.32
C LEU A 161 -8.22 -9.17 11.13
N SER A 162 -9.04 -10.20 11.38
CA SER A 162 -9.55 -11.05 10.30
C SER A 162 -10.40 -10.25 9.31
N PRO A 163 -10.19 -10.42 7.99
CA PRO A 163 -11.01 -9.76 6.97
C PRO A 163 -12.48 -10.17 7.01
N THR A 164 -12.82 -11.29 7.62
CA THR A 164 -14.20 -11.77 7.77
C THR A 164 -14.98 -11.10 8.90
N THR A 165 -14.33 -10.26 9.73
CA THR A 165 -14.97 -9.60 10.87
C THR A 165 -15.66 -8.29 10.52
N PHE A 166 -15.53 -7.81 9.29
CA PHE A 166 -16.16 -6.58 8.81
C PHE A 166 -16.56 -6.70 7.34
N THR A 167 -17.71 -6.11 7.01
CA THR A 167 -18.25 -6.04 5.64
C THR A 167 -18.03 -4.63 5.10
N LEU A 168 -17.60 -4.53 3.84
CA LEU A 168 -17.43 -3.24 3.18
C LEU A 168 -18.75 -2.75 2.58
N PRO A 169 -18.97 -1.41 2.53
CA PRO A 169 -20.15 -0.85 1.90
C PRO A 169 -20.16 -1.15 0.39
N HIS A 170 -21.32 -1.56 -0.10
CA HIS A 170 -21.55 -1.80 -1.52
C HIS A 170 -22.89 -1.17 -1.97
N PRO A 171 -22.97 -0.51 -3.13
CA PRO A 171 -21.89 -0.24 -4.10
C PRO A 171 -20.81 0.70 -3.52
N PHE A 172 -19.57 0.47 -3.95
CA PHE A 172 -18.44 1.28 -3.49
C PHE A 172 -18.44 2.66 -4.15
N ALA A 173 -18.15 3.71 -3.37
CA ALA A 173 -17.81 5.04 -3.83
C ALA A 173 -16.68 5.64 -2.97
N ASN A 174 -15.84 6.48 -3.57
CA ASN A 174 -14.79 7.17 -2.82
C ASN A 174 -15.39 8.08 -1.74
N GLY A 175 -14.77 8.06 -0.56
CA GLY A 175 -15.23 8.82 0.61
C GLY A 175 -16.24 8.09 1.48
N LEU A 176 -16.68 6.89 1.11
CA LEU A 176 -17.43 6.03 2.02
C LEU A 176 -16.59 5.69 3.25
N THR A 177 -17.26 5.43 4.35
CA THR A 177 -16.62 5.07 5.61
C THR A 177 -17.07 3.69 6.08
N VAL A 178 -16.19 3.05 6.84
CA VAL A 178 -16.50 1.83 7.58
C VAL A 178 -15.90 1.94 8.98
N ASP A 179 -16.65 1.50 9.98
CA ASP A 179 -16.17 1.42 11.37
C ASP A 179 -15.63 0.01 11.61
N VAL A 180 -14.30 -0.10 11.81
CA VAL A 180 -13.60 -1.36 12.04
C VAL A 180 -12.63 -1.18 13.20
N ALA A 181 -12.65 -2.10 14.17
CA ALA A 181 -11.74 -2.08 15.29
C ALA A 181 -11.75 -0.75 16.08
N GLU A 182 -12.97 -0.24 16.35
CA GLU A 182 -13.24 1.01 17.09
C GLU A 182 -12.71 2.28 16.40
N LYS A 183 -12.34 2.19 15.10
CA LYS A 183 -11.89 3.31 14.28
C LYS A 183 -12.75 3.46 13.06
N ARG A 184 -12.94 4.72 12.64
CA ARG A 184 -13.58 5.07 11.36
C ARG A 184 -12.53 5.21 10.28
N TRP A 185 -12.70 4.44 9.20
CA TRP A 185 -11.82 4.45 8.03
C TRP A 185 -12.54 5.09 6.85
N TYR A 186 -11.92 6.08 6.25
CA TYR A 186 -12.32 6.66 4.97
C TYR A 186 -11.68 5.86 3.85
N LEU A 187 -12.50 5.44 2.90
CA LEU A 187 -12.11 4.54 1.83
C LEU A 187 -11.89 5.30 0.53
N TYR A 188 -10.82 4.97 -0.15
CA TYR A 188 -10.50 5.46 -1.48
C TYR A 188 -10.06 4.28 -2.35
N SER A 189 -10.52 4.24 -3.63
CA SER A 189 -10.06 3.24 -4.58
C SER A 189 -10.12 3.79 -6.00
N GLN A 190 -9.13 3.42 -6.80
CA GLN A 190 -9.00 3.83 -8.18
C GLN A 190 -8.32 2.72 -9.00
N ASN A 191 -8.62 2.64 -10.29
CA ASN A 191 -7.87 1.80 -11.21
C ASN A 191 -6.53 2.46 -11.56
N LEU A 192 -5.47 1.66 -11.65
CA LEU A 192 -4.20 2.03 -12.28
C LEU A 192 -4.12 1.31 -13.62
N GLY A 193 -4.52 2.01 -14.69
CA GLY A 193 -4.79 1.37 -15.97
C GLY A 193 -5.96 0.38 -15.89
N GLU A 194 -5.98 -0.60 -16.77
CA GLU A 194 -7.04 -1.62 -16.82
C GLU A 194 -6.77 -2.81 -15.89
N GLU A 195 -5.49 -3.14 -15.70
CA GLU A 195 -5.06 -4.37 -15.04
C GLU A 195 -4.91 -4.26 -13.51
N TYR A 196 -4.88 -3.05 -12.95
CA TYR A 196 -4.62 -2.89 -11.52
C TYR A 196 -5.70 -2.09 -10.83
N VAL A 197 -5.90 -2.39 -9.55
CA VAL A 197 -6.68 -1.58 -8.62
C VAL A 197 -5.80 -1.17 -7.45
N LEU A 198 -5.88 0.09 -7.07
CA LEU A 198 -5.24 0.66 -5.91
C LEU A 198 -6.32 1.10 -4.94
N SER A 199 -6.18 0.75 -3.68
CA SER A 199 -7.10 1.16 -2.62
C SER A 199 -6.34 1.68 -1.41
N SER A 200 -6.95 2.62 -0.69
CA SER A 200 -6.44 3.08 0.60
C SER A 200 -7.55 3.23 1.62
N ALA A 201 -7.17 3.06 2.88
CA ALA A 201 -8.00 3.34 4.03
C ALA A 201 -7.23 4.25 4.99
N SER A 202 -7.86 5.29 5.49
CA SER A 202 -7.23 6.21 6.43
C SER A 202 -8.21 6.80 7.43
N THR A 203 -7.69 7.37 8.51
CA THR A 203 -8.47 8.13 9.48
C THR A 203 -8.77 9.57 9.02
N SER A 204 -8.34 9.95 7.80
CA SER A 204 -8.55 11.27 7.19
C SER A 204 -9.25 11.15 5.85
N TYR A 205 -10.13 12.09 5.52
CA TYR A 205 -10.99 12.03 4.33
C TYR A 205 -10.26 12.34 3.01
N GLU A 206 -9.41 13.36 2.99
CA GLU A 206 -8.81 13.86 1.74
C GLU A 206 -7.68 12.95 1.26
N THR A 207 -7.78 12.49 0.02
CA THR A 207 -6.75 11.65 -0.61
C THR A 207 -6.38 12.21 -1.98
N ALA A 208 -5.08 12.40 -2.24
CA ALA A 208 -4.52 12.79 -3.52
C ALA A 208 -3.54 11.72 -4.03
N LEU A 209 -3.71 11.30 -5.28
CA LEU A 209 -2.85 10.32 -5.94
C LEU A 209 -1.89 11.00 -6.91
N PHE A 210 -0.62 10.60 -6.86
CA PHE A 210 0.46 11.07 -7.74
C PHE A 210 1.21 9.88 -8.35
N SER A 211 1.23 9.80 -9.67
CA SER A 211 2.17 8.93 -10.37
C SER A 211 3.48 9.71 -10.56
N LEU A 212 4.58 9.15 -10.10
CA LEU A 212 5.89 9.78 -10.13
C LEU A 212 6.81 9.04 -11.13
N ALA A 213 7.41 9.79 -12.04
CA ALA A 213 8.51 9.27 -12.82
C ALA A 213 9.73 9.02 -11.92
N PHE A 214 10.53 8.02 -12.27
CA PHE A 214 11.70 7.61 -11.50
C PHE A 214 12.69 8.76 -11.24
N ASP A 215 12.96 9.61 -12.25
CA ASP A 215 13.87 10.75 -12.11
C ASP A 215 13.45 11.71 -11.01
N THR A 216 12.14 11.87 -10.75
CA THR A 216 11.61 12.66 -9.65
C THR A 216 12.00 12.09 -8.28
N LEU A 217 12.22 10.78 -8.20
CA LEU A 217 12.59 10.09 -6.95
C LEU A 217 14.09 10.19 -6.64
N LEU A 218 14.91 10.52 -7.65
CA LEU A 218 16.36 10.73 -7.50
C LEU A 218 16.69 12.14 -7.00
N ALA A 219 15.85 13.14 -7.30
CA ALA A 219 16.01 14.53 -6.84
C ALA A 219 15.77 14.66 -5.33
#